data_41d19ed71886244c15ebb96e07970ece
#
_entry.id   41d19ed71886244c15ebb96e07970ece
#
_cell.length_a   1.000
_cell.length_b   1.000
_cell.length_c   1.000
_cell.angle_alpha   90.00
_cell.angle_beta   90.00
_cell.angle_gamma   90.00
#
_symmetry.space_group_name_H-M   'P 1'
#
loop_
_entity.id
_entity.type
_entity.pdbx_description
1 polymer ?
#
loop_
_entity_poly.entity_id
_entity_poly.type
_entity_poly.pdbx_seq_one_letter_code
_entity_poly.pdbx_strand_id
1 'polypeptide(L)'
;YYIGDSKYYKIGSSLSGNPVYKQYTYAKNVIQANIDRLFKGKEHIRYRDDITEGYDITPNFFISAEVRDSLTYSDTSLKLRDKDWKAMYHFPNRLFDRDTLWLSHYDVNFLSVIALYARADEYEKSTFREQAHKQFRTHIIDLLNTRYDFCLLRPKSGYTLAEAVDANFRKLIGKIFSPDGHIVVLAAERGTAPALEAEIDRYFEIDKGYK
;
A
#
# COMPACT_ATOMS: atom_id res chain seq x y z
N TYR A 1 -5.24 4.84 7.12
CA TYR A 1 -5.59 3.61 7.86
C TYR A 1 -4.41 2.65 7.88
N TYR A 2 -4.38 1.77 8.90
CA TYR A 2 -3.42 0.68 9.02
C TYR A 2 -4.21 -0.57 9.40
N ILE A 3 -3.92 -1.70 8.75
CA ILE A 3 -4.61 -2.96 9.00
C ILE A 3 -3.60 -3.92 9.59
N GLY A 4 -3.67 -4.11 10.90
CA GLY A 4 -2.78 -5.00 11.64
C GLY A 4 -3.53 -6.16 12.27
N ASP A 5 -2.91 -7.32 12.30
CA ASP A 5 -3.40 -8.48 13.04
C ASP A 5 -2.23 -9.13 13.80
N SER A 6 -2.44 -9.40 15.08
CA SER A 6 -1.44 -10.07 15.90
C SER A 6 -1.55 -11.58 15.75
N LYS A 7 -0.39 -12.24 15.61
CA LYS A 7 -0.29 -13.68 15.43
C LYS A 7 0.61 -14.30 16.46
N TYR A 8 0.09 -15.30 17.14
CA TYR A 8 0.79 -16.08 18.17
C TYR A 8 1.24 -17.43 17.61
N TYR A 9 2.06 -17.40 16.55
CA TYR A 9 2.61 -18.63 15.97
C TYR A 9 4.01 -18.90 16.51
N LYS A 10 4.37 -20.19 16.56
CA LYS A 10 5.74 -20.60 16.88
C LYS A 10 6.72 -19.99 15.90
N ILE A 11 7.87 -19.57 16.41
CA ILE A 11 8.99 -19.10 15.58
C ILE A 11 9.31 -20.16 14.54
N GLY A 12 9.41 -19.77 13.27
CA GLY A 12 9.68 -20.67 12.14
C GLY A 12 8.45 -21.31 11.49
N SER A 13 7.22 -21.09 12.00
CA SER A 13 6.02 -21.49 11.27
C SER A 13 5.77 -20.57 10.06
N SER A 14 5.52 -21.17 8.90
CA SER A 14 5.14 -20.39 7.71
C SER A 14 3.73 -19.86 7.85
N LEU A 15 3.56 -18.55 7.65
CA LEU A 15 2.24 -17.96 7.47
C LEU A 15 1.78 -18.24 6.04
N SER A 16 0.94 -19.26 5.87
CA SER A 16 0.34 -19.61 4.57
C SER A 16 -1.13 -19.94 4.74
N GLY A 17 -1.90 -19.80 3.69
CA GLY A 17 -3.30 -20.21 3.67
C GLY A 17 -4.28 -19.24 4.33
N ASN A 18 -5.23 -19.77 5.09
CA ASN A 18 -6.38 -19.02 5.63
C ASN A 18 -6.07 -17.69 6.33
N PRO A 19 -5.03 -17.54 7.17
CA PRO A 19 -4.73 -16.26 7.80
C PRO A 19 -4.39 -15.16 6.80
N VAL A 20 -3.65 -15.47 5.75
CA VAL A 20 -3.27 -14.52 4.70
C VAL A 20 -4.50 -14.08 3.90
N TYR A 21 -5.35 -15.02 3.49
CA TYR A 21 -6.59 -14.69 2.79
C TYR A 21 -7.54 -13.85 3.64
N LYS A 22 -7.66 -14.16 4.93
CA LYS A 22 -8.46 -13.37 5.87
C LYS A 22 -7.96 -11.92 5.96
N GLN A 23 -6.65 -11.74 6.00
CA GLN A 23 -6.05 -10.42 6.05
C GLN A 23 -6.28 -9.62 4.75
N TYR A 24 -6.24 -10.26 3.59
CA TYR A 24 -6.64 -9.63 2.33
C TYR A 24 -8.12 -9.25 2.31
N THR A 25 -9.00 -10.05 2.91
CA THR A 25 -10.42 -9.72 3.05
C THR A 25 -10.61 -8.44 3.87
N TYR A 26 -9.85 -8.28 4.97
CA TYR A 26 -9.89 -7.04 5.75
C TYR A 26 -9.44 -5.82 4.93
N ALA A 27 -8.37 -5.96 4.15
CA ALA A 27 -7.91 -4.89 3.28
C ALA A 27 -8.98 -4.49 2.24
N LYS A 28 -9.61 -5.46 1.60
CA LYS A 28 -10.71 -5.21 0.66
C LYS A 28 -11.92 -4.53 1.30
N ASN A 29 -12.25 -4.89 2.53
CA ASN A 29 -13.34 -4.24 3.27
C ASN A 29 -13.01 -2.78 3.60
N VAL A 30 -11.76 -2.47 3.94
CA VAL A 30 -11.34 -1.07 4.18
C VAL A 30 -11.37 -0.28 2.89
N ILE A 31 -10.91 -0.83 1.78
CA ILE A 31 -11.00 -0.21 0.45
C ILE A 31 -12.47 0.08 0.13
N GLN A 32 -13.37 -0.89 0.29
CA GLN A 32 -14.80 -0.71 0.03
C GLN A 32 -15.40 0.39 0.92
N ALA A 33 -15.09 0.39 2.21
CA ALA A 33 -15.58 1.41 3.13
C ALA A 33 -15.08 2.82 2.78
N ASN A 34 -13.88 2.95 2.24
CA ASN A 34 -13.36 4.22 1.74
C ASN A 34 -14.11 4.68 0.49
N ILE A 35 -14.39 3.78 -0.44
CA ILE A 35 -15.19 4.06 -1.63
C ILE A 35 -16.58 4.55 -1.22
N ASP A 36 -17.26 3.84 -0.32
CA ASP A 36 -18.60 4.18 0.15
C ASP A 36 -18.64 5.57 0.81
N ARG A 37 -17.57 5.95 1.50
CA ARG A 37 -17.43 7.29 2.08
C ARG A 37 -17.25 8.39 1.04
N LEU A 38 -16.46 8.14 -0.01
CA LEU A 38 -16.20 9.11 -1.07
C LEU A 38 -17.47 9.39 -1.88
N PHE A 39 -18.26 8.36 -2.15
CA PHE A 39 -19.44 8.48 -2.98
C PHE A 39 -20.76 8.78 -2.25
N LYS A 40 -20.79 8.71 -0.90
CA LYS A 40 -21.89 9.16 -0.02
C LYS A 40 -23.30 8.90 -0.58
N GLY A 41 -23.63 7.63 -0.81
CA GLY A 41 -24.98 7.22 -1.22
C GLY A 41 -25.33 7.52 -2.67
N LYS A 42 -24.40 7.94 -3.51
CA LYS A 42 -24.60 7.83 -4.96
C LYS A 42 -24.55 6.34 -5.28
N GLU A 43 -25.47 5.87 -6.11
CA GLU A 43 -25.36 4.55 -6.71
C GLU A 43 -24.01 4.50 -7.42
N HIS A 44 -23.05 3.82 -6.80
CA HIS A 44 -21.85 3.49 -7.49
C HIS A 44 -21.87 1.99 -7.72
N ILE A 45 -21.74 1.72 -8.91
CA ILE A 45 -21.44 0.40 -9.39
C ILE A 45 -20.10 0.02 -8.74
N ARG A 46 -19.99 -1.19 -8.28
CA ARG A 46 -18.75 -1.77 -7.70
C ARG A 46 -17.56 -1.73 -8.67
N TYR A 47 -17.67 -0.93 -9.70
CA TYR A 47 -16.70 -0.84 -10.76
C TYR A 47 -15.91 0.44 -10.63
N ARG A 48 -14.76 0.39 -11.17
CA ARG A 48 -13.77 1.40 -11.39
C ARG A 48 -14.44 2.67 -11.88
N ASP A 49 -14.01 3.80 -11.37
CA ASP A 49 -14.34 5.05 -12.02
C ASP A 49 -13.55 5.15 -13.35
N ASP A 50 -14.00 6.02 -14.24
CA ASP A 50 -13.45 6.12 -15.60
C ASP A 50 -12.01 6.66 -15.63
N ILE A 51 -11.53 7.28 -14.56
CA ILE A 51 -10.24 7.96 -14.50
C ILE A 51 -9.29 7.24 -13.57
N THR A 52 -9.78 6.74 -12.44
CA THR A 52 -8.95 6.13 -11.42
C THR A 52 -9.44 4.72 -11.08
N GLU A 53 -8.56 3.77 -11.15
CA GLU A 53 -8.78 2.44 -10.59
C GLU A 53 -8.15 2.31 -9.22
N GLY A 54 -7.38 3.34 -8.85
CA GLY A 54 -6.53 3.34 -7.69
C GLY A 54 -7.30 3.55 -6.41
N TYR A 55 -6.83 2.86 -5.42
CA TYR A 55 -7.21 3.03 -4.03
C TYR A 55 -5.95 3.32 -3.25
N ASP A 56 -6.09 4.11 -2.19
CA ASP A 56 -4.99 4.32 -1.28
C ASP A 56 -4.45 3.00 -0.79
N ILE A 57 -3.16 2.78 -0.99
CA ILE A 57 -2.49 1.60 -0.49
C ILE A 57 -2.43 1.71 1.03
N THR A 58 -3.21 0.86 1.68
CA THR A 58 -3.26 0.81 3.14
C THR A 58 -2.23 -0.19 3.62
N PRO A 59 -1.30 0.19 4.50
CA PRO A 59 -0.39 -0.75 5.14
C PRO A 59 -1.15 -1.88 5.80
N ASN A 60 -0.86 -3.11 5.39
CA ASN A 60 -1.51 -4.32 5.84
C ASN A 60 -0.42 -5.29 6.34
N PHE A 61 -0.53 -5.75 7.61
CA PHE A 61 0.55 -6.48 8.22
C PHE A 61 0.12 -7.43 9.33
N PHE A 62 0.95 -8.45 9.53
CA PHE A 62 0.95 -9.25 10.73
C PHE A 62 2.00 -8.75 11.72
N ILE A 63 1.69 -8.89 13.01
CA ILE A 63 2.64 -8.68 14.09
C ILE A 63 2.75 -10.00 14.86
N SER A 64 3.98 -10.47 15.06
CA SER A 64 4.29 -11.61 15.91
C SER A 64 5.15 -11.18 17.09
N ALA A 65 4.86 -11.73 18.24
CA ALA A 65 5.67 -11.56 19.43
C ALA A 65 6.97 -12.36 19.31
N GLU A 66 8.10 -11.72 19.62
CA GLU A 66 9.40 -12.34 19.71
C GLU A 66 9.93 -12.25 21.15
N VAL A 67 10.49 -13.34 21.63
CA VAL A 67 11.24 -13.37 22.89
C VAL A 67 12.59 -14.01 22.61
N ARG A 68 13.67 -13.30 22.91
CA ARG A 68 15.05 -13.79 22.83
C ARG A 68 15.81 -13.32 24.06
N ASP A 69 16.80 -14.08 24.48
CA ASP A 69 17.64 -13.76 25.65
C ASP A 69 18.39 -12.43 25.52
N SER A 70 18.65 -12.00 24.27
CA SER A 70 19.33 -10.74 23.98
C SER A 70 18.40 -9.52 24.02
N LEU A 71 17.08 -9.70 24.11
CA LEU A 71 16.11 -8.60 24.14
C LEU A 71 15.95 -8.03 25.56
N THR A 72 15.81 -6.73 25.65
CA THR A 72 15.55 -6.00 26.89
C THR A 72 14.18 -5.36 26.87
N TYR A 73 13.66 -4.98 28.03
CA TYR A 73 12.38 -4.27 28.16
C TYR A 73 12.34 -2.90 27.44
N SER A 74 13.51 -2.32 27.17
CA SER A 74 13.63 -1.02 26.49
C SER A 74 13.76 -1.11 24.96
N ASP A 75 13.93 -2.31 24.40
CA ASP A 75 14.02 -2.50 22.95
C ASP A 75 12.61 -2.50 22.35
N THR A 76 12.18 -1.35 21.84
CA THR A 76 10.87 -1.14 21.22
C THR A 76 10.87 -1.30 19.70
N SER A 77 11.96 -1.81 19.11
CA SER A 77 12.08 -1.95 17.66
C SER A 77 11.09 -2.96 17.08
N LEU A 78 10.55 -2.62 15.90
CA LEU A 78 9.83 -3.55 15.04
C LEU A 78 10.78 -4.07 13.97
N LYS A 79 10.83 -5.38 13.78
CA LYS A 79 11.67 -6.00 12.75
C LYS A 79 10.80 -6.56 11.65
N LEU A 80 11.07 -6.18 10.41
CA LEU A 80 10.45 -6.84 9.27
C LEU A 80 11.00 -8.28 9.17
N ARG A 81 10.11 -9.27 9.31
CA ARG A 81 10.50 -10.69 9.37
C ARG A 81 10.98 -11.19 8.01
N ASP A 82 10.24 -10.89 6.98
CA ASP A 82 10.52 -11.33 5.62
C ASP A 82 10.86 -10.13 4.75
N LYS A 83 11.96 -10.23 4.02
CA LYS A 83 12.28 -9.25 2.98
C LYS A 83 11.34 -9.37 1.78
N ASP A 84 10.73 -10.54 1.62
CA ASP A 84 9.78 -10.81 0.54
C ASP A 84 8.37 -10.51 1.02
N TRP A 85 7.82 -9.45 0.51
CA TRP A 85 6.43 -9.07 0.73
C TRP A 85 5.52 -10.09 0.09
N LYS A 86 4.53 -10.56 0.85
CA LYS A 86 3.46 -11.35 0.26
C LYS A 86 2.50 -10.42 -0.42
N ALA A 87 2.26 -10.68 -1.69
CA ALA A 87 1.31 -9.93 -2.48
C ALA A 87 0.26 -10.84 -3.10
N MET A 88 -0.95 -10.35 -3.18
CA MET A 88 -2.00 -10.91 -4.01
C MET A 88 -2.28 -9.90 -5.12
N TYR A 89 -2.20 -10.33 -6.37
CA TYR A 89 -2.49 -9.49 -7.52
C TYR A 89 -2.89 -10.34 -8.74
N HIS A 90 -3.81 -9.82 -9.55
CA HIS A 90 -4.12 -10.43 -10.85
C HIS A 90 -3.06 -10.07 -11.88
N PHE A 91 -2.56 -8.84 -11.80
CA PHE A 91 -1.58 -8.32 -12.73
C PHE A 91 -0.43 -7.64 -11.95
N PRO A 92 0.79 -8.19 -12.00
CA PRO A 92 1.92 -7.69 -11.20
C PRO A 92 2.30 -6.24 -11.53
N ASN A 93 2.01 -5.78 -12.72
CA ASN A 93 2.31 -4.43 -13.20
C ASN A 93 1.20 -3.40 -12.96
N ARG A 94 0.18 -3.73 -12.13
CA ARG A 94 -0.97 -2.86 -11.85
C ARG A 94 -1.04 -2.53 -10.37
N LEU A 95 -0.27 -1.54 -9.95
CA LEU A 95 -0.19 -1.15 -8.55
C LEU A 95 -1.55 -0.72 -7.98
N PHE A 96 -2.33 0.01 -8.76
CA PHE A 96 -3.62 0.56 -8.34
C PHE A 96 -4.81 -0.34 -8.64
N ASP A 97 -4.57 -1.58 -9.00
CA ASP A 97 -5.64 -2.56 -9.14
C ASP A 97 -6.19 -2.97 -7.77
N ARG A 98 -7.50 -3.16 -7.66
CA ARG A 98 -8.20 -3.54 -6.42
C ARG A 98 -7.70 -4.85 -5.81
N ASP A 99 -7.14 -5.71 -6.62
CA ASP A 99 -6.63 -7.01 -6.21
C ASP A 99 -5.12 -7.01 -6.00
N THR A 100 -4.47 -5.85 -6.13
CA THR A 100 -3.06 -5.69 -5.74
C THR A 100 -2.99 -5.33 -4.27
N LEU A 101 -2.87 -6.34 -3.43
CA LEU A 101 -2.83 -6.22 -1.98
C LEU A 101 -1.48 -6.71 -1.46
N TRP A 102 -0.88 -5.92 -0.58
CA TRP A 102 0.41 -6.21 0.02
C TRP A 102 0.26 -6.56 1.48
N LEU A 103 1.06 -7.52 1.93
CA LEU A 103 1.05 -7.99 3.31
C LEU A 103 2.49 -8.14 3.79
N SER A 104 2.84 -7.45 4.85
CA SER A 104 4.12 -7.57 5.54
C SER A 104 3.98 -8.31 6.87
N HIS A 105 5.10 -8.78 7.41
CA HIS A 105 5.14 -9.44 8.68
C HIS A 105 6.25 -8.86 9.55
N TYR A 106 5.87 -8.38 10.73
CA TYR A 106 6.79 -7.80 11.69
C TYR A 106 6.91 -8.67 12.94
N ASP A 107 8.11 -8.67 13.50
CA ASP A 107 8.36 -9.17 14.84
C ASP A 107 8.49 -8.00 15.80
N VAL A 108 7.82 -8.10 16.95
CA VAL A 108 7.92 -7.14 18.04
C VAL A 108 8.49 -7.83 19.27
N ASN A 109 9.37 -7.13 19.97
CA ASN A 109 9.86 -7.61 21.26
C ASN A 109 8.73 -7.66 22.29
N PHE A 110 8.36 -8.87 22.71
CA PHE A 110 7.26 -9.06 23.65
C PHE A 110 7.55 -8.48 25.04
N LEU A 111 8.81 -8.43 25.47
CA LEU A 111 9.19 -7.85 26.74
C LEU A 111 8.93 -6.34 26.78
N SER A 112 9.20 -5.63 25.67
CA SER A 112 8.91 -4.20 25.58
C SER A 112 7.40 -3.92 25.57
N VAL A 113 6.62 -4.77 24.92
CA VAL A 113 5.14 -4.67 24.93
C VAL A 113 4.62 -4.83 26.36
N ILE A 114 5.07 -5.84 27.08
CA ILE A 114 4.71 -6.03 28.52
C ILE A 114 5.07 -4.79 29.32
N ALA A 115 6.27 -4.26 29.16
CA ALA A 115 6.73 -3.08 29.89
C ALA A 115 5.87 -1.84 29.62
N LEU A 116 5.54 -1.59 28.35
CA LEU A 116 4.66 -0.48 27.94
C LEU A 116 3.26 -0.57 28.55
N TYR A 117 2.70 -1.79 28.61
CA TYR A 117 1.39 -2.00 29.21
C TYR A 117 1.43 -1.95 30.73
N ALA A 118 2.47 -2.52 31.38
CA ALA A 118 2.60 -2.54 32.81
C ALA A 118 2.82 -1.15 33.43
N ARG A 119 3.54 -0.28 32.75
CA ARG A 119 3.79 1.10 33.21
C ARG A 119 2.58 2.01 33.09
N ALA A 120 1.58 1.64 32.29
CA ALA A 120 0.37 2.43 32.02
C ALA A 120 0.66 3.87 31.52
N ASP A 121 1.87 4.17 31.06
CA ASP A 121 2.26 5.48 30.58
C ASP A 121 1.73 5.71 29.16
N GLU A 122 0.77 6.60 29.03
CA GLU A 122 0.13 6.93 27.74
C GLU A 122 1.07 7.69 26.82
N TYR A 123 2.05 8.42 27.35
CA TYR A 123 3.05 9.10 26.52
C TYR A 123 3.99 8.08 25.86
N GLU A 124 4.53 7.12 26.62
CA GLU A 124 5.36 6.05 26.06
C GLU A 124 4.60 5.22 25.01
N LYS A 125 3.33 4.90 25.26
CA LYS A 125 2.47 4.19 24.31
C LYS A 125 2.22 4.99 23.04
N SER A 126 1.99 6.30 23.15
CA SER A 126 1.80 7.18 22.01
C SER A 126 3.06 7.27 21.17
N THR A 127 4.21 7.45 21.81
CA THR A 127 5.52 7.50 21.14
C THR A 127 5.80 6.20 20.38
N PHE A 128 5.55 5.05 21.00
CA PHE A 128 5.71 3.76 20.34
C PHE A 128 4.81 3.63 19.11
N ARG A 129 3.53 4.02 19.22
CA ARG A 129 2.59 3.99 18.09
C ARG A 129 3.05 4.87 16.94
N GLU A 130 3.52 6.08 17.21
CA GLU A 130 4.04 6.99 16.18
C GLU A 130 5.27 6.44 15.47
N GLN A 131 6.21 5.87 16.23
CA GLN A 131 7.38 5.21 15.68
C GLN A 131 7.01 4.00 14.80
N ALA A 132 6.08 3.18 15.27
CA ALA A 132 5.57 2.04 14.50
C ALA A 132 4.91 2.48 13.20
N HIS A 133 4.04 3.50 13.23
CA HIS A 133 3.41 4.05 12.04
C HIS A 133 4.43 4.60 11.04
N LYS A 134 5.43 5.33 11.52
CA LYS A 134 6.52 5.84 10.69
C LYS A 134 7.29 4.70 10.03
N GLN A 135 7.59 3.66 10.77
CA GLN A 135 8.31 2.49 10.27
C GLN A 135 7.50 1.73 9.22
N PHE A 136 6.22 1.47 9.46
CA PHE A 136 5.34 0.85 8.46
C PHE A 136 5.27 1.66 7.16
N ARG A 137 5.14 2.99 7.31
CA ARG A 137 5.10 3.88 6.14
C ARG A 137 6.42 3.87 5.37
N THR A 138 7.55 3.91 6.05
CA THR A 138 8.87 3.84 5.41
C THR A 138 9.02 2.54 4.63
N HIS A 139 8.70 1.41 5.25
CA HIS A 139 8.82 0.11 4.58
C HIS A 139 7.95 -0.01 3.34
N ILE A 140 6.70 0.50 3.37
CA ILE A 140 5.85 0.44 2.18
C ILE A 140 6.36 1.36 1.07
N ILE A 141 6.87 2.54 1.41
CA ILE A 141 7.48 3.46 0.44
C ILE A 141 8.71 2.82 -0.20
N ASP A 142 9.57 2.20 0.58
CA ASP A 142 10.77 1.51 0.09
C ASP A 142 10.40 0.37 -0.85
N LEU A 143 9.36 -0.41 -0.51
CA LEU A 143 8.83 -1.44 -1.38
C LEU A 143 8.35 -0.87 -2.71
N LEU A 144 7.54 0.19 -2.67
CA LEU A 144 6.99 0.82 -3.86
C LEU A 144 8.12 1.37 -4.74
N ASN A 145 9.07 2.08 -4.15
CA ASN A 145 10.23 2.63 -4.85
C ASN A 145 11.17 1.56 -5.44
N THR A 146 11.15 0.37 -4.88
CA THR A 146 11.94 -0.75 -5.42
C THR A 146 11.29 -1.37 -6.65
N ARG A 147 9.97 -1.37 -6.71
CA ARG A 147 9.20 -2.10 -7.75
C ARG A 147 8.65 -1.21 -8.85
N TYR A 148 8.42 0.07 -8.58
CA TYR A 148 7.73 0.96 -9.51
C TYR A 148 8.52 2.25 -9.74
N ASP A 149 8.39 2.76 -10.94
CA ASP A 149 8.75 4.12 -11.31
C ASP A 149 7.47 4.95 -11.34
N PHE A 150 7.50 6.12 -10.69
CA PHE A 150 6.36 7.01 -10.60
C PHE A 150 6.59 8.26 -11.45
N CYS A 151 5.54 8.69 -12.15
CA CYS A 151 5.53 9.99 -12.81
C CYS A 151 4.13 10.61 -12.76
N LEU A 152 4.06 11.92 -12.97
CA LEU A 152 2.81 12.64 -13.13
C LEU A 152 2.49 12.79 -14.60
N LEU A 153 1.24 12.55 -14.94
CA LEU A 153 0.70 12.75 -16.27
C LEU A 153 -0.27 13.93 -16.24
N ARG A 154 -0.06 14.87 -17.15
CA ARG A 154 -1.01 15.96 -17.43
C ARG A 154 -1.47 15.87 -18.87
N PRO A 155 -2.76 16.04 -19.16
CA PRO A 155 -3.23 16.02 -20.54
C PRO A 155 -2.59 17.16 -21.32
N LYS A 156 -2.11 16.89 -22.51
CA LYS A 156 -1.63 17.91 -23.44
C LYS A 156 -2.76 18.82 -23.90
N SER A 157 -2.41 20.03 -24.33
CA SER A 157 -3.36 20.98 -24.90
C SER A 157 -4.21 20.32 -25.99
N GLY A 158 -5.53 20.50 -25.91
CA GLY A 158 -6.50 19.90 -26.82
C GLY A 158 -7.14 18.61 -26.33
N TYR A 159 -6.75 18.10 -25.17
CA TYR A 159 -7.39 16.93 -24.54
C TYR A 159 -7.85 17.24 -23.13
N THR A 160 -8.99 16.74 -22.75
CA THR A 160 -9.37 16.59 -21.34
C THR A 160 -8.65 15.39 -20.74
N LEU A 161 -8.55 15.33 -19.40
CA LEU A 161 -7.96 14.19 -18.72
C LEU A 161 -8.71 12.89 -19.06
N ALA A 162 -10.05 12.93 -19.08
CA ALA A 162 -10.88 11.78 -19.41
C ALA A 162 -10.61 11.26 -20.83
N GLU A 163 -10.58 12.15 -21.84
CA GLU A 163 -10.29 11.77 -23.22
C GLU A 163 -8.90 11.15 -23.38
N ALA A 164 -7.88 11.73 -22.71
CA ALA A 164 -6.51 11.21 -22.76
C ALA A 164 -6.41 9.83 -22.10
N VAL A 165 -7.09 9.61 -20.97
CA VAL A 165 -7.12 8.33 -20.28
C VAL A 165 -7.89 7.29 -21.09
N ASP A 166 -9.07 7.63 -21.63
CA ASP A 166 -9.89 6.72 -22.41
C ASP A 166 -9.17 6.23 -23.67
N ALA A 167 -8.53 7.14 -24.40
CA ALA A 167 -7.72 6.80 -25.56
C ALA A 167 -6.56 5.82 -25.25
N ASN A 168 -6.11 5.77 -23.99
CA ASN A 168 -5.02 4.92 -23.53
C ASN A 168 -5.44 3.89 -22.48
N PHE A 169 -6.74 3.67 -22.31
CA PHE A 169 -7.30 2.87 -21.23
C PHE A 169 -6.60 1.51 -21.04
N ARG A 170 -6.43 0.74 -22.13
CA ARG A 170 -5.82 -0.60 -22.07
C ARG A 170 -4.37 -0.59 -21.54
N LYS A 171 -3.66 0.54 -21.74
CA LYS A 171 -2.27 0.71 -21.32
C LYS A 171 -2.16 1.18 -19.87
N LEU A 172 -3.15 1.97 -19.44
CA LEU A 172 -3.15 2.67 -18.16
C LEU A 172 -3.94 1.96 -17.06
N ILE A 173 -4.79 1.01 -17.41
CA ILE A 173 -5.66 0.29 -16.48
C ILE A 173 -4.88 -0.30 -15.29
N GLY A 174 -5.28 0.06 -14.08
CA GLY A 174 -4.67 -0.37 -12.83
C GLY A 174 -3.28 0.21 -12.56
N LYS A 175 -2.81 1.12 -13.42
CA LYS A 175 -1.49 1.77 -13.28
C LYS A 175 -1.58 3.25 -12.92
N ILE A 176 -2.76 3.84 -12.97
CA ILE A 176 -2.97 5.26 -12.71
C ILE A 176 -3.88 5.49 -11.52
N PHE A 177 -3.66 6.61 -10.86
CA PHE A 177 -4.49 7.14 -9.78
C PHE A 177 -4.57 8.66 -9.91
N SER A 178 -5.78 9.23 -9.83
CA SER A 178 -5.95 10.68 -9.83
C SER A 178 -6.30 11.18 -8.43
N PRO A 179 -5.43 11.98 -7.80
CA PRO A 179 -5.71 12.53 -6.48
C PRO A 179 -6.74 13.67 -6.48
N ASP A 180 -6.88 14.39 -7.58
CA ASP A 180 -7.66 15.64 -7.68
C ASP A 180 -8.51 15.77 -8.94
N GLY A 181 -8.46 14.81 -9.84
CA GLY A 181 -9.19 14.83 -11.11
C GLY A 181 -8.56 15.68 -12.23
N HIS A 182 -7.42 16.34 -11.97
CA HIS A 182 -6.72 17.17 -12.96
C HIS A 182 -5.42 16.55 -13.47
N ILE A 183 -4.77 15.80 -12.61
CA ILE A 183 -3.54 15.09 -12.92
C ILE A 183 -3.70 13.63 -12.53
N VAL A 184 -2.91 12.77 -13.13
CA VAL A 184 -2.81 11.38 -12.71
C VAL A 184 -1.39 11.02 -12.33
N VAL A 185 -1.26 10.22 -11.29
CA VAL A 185 -0.03 9.53 -10.95
C VAL A 185 0.00 8.22 -11.73
N LEU A 186 1.04 8.01 -12.50
CA LEU A 186 1.32 6.73 -13.15
C LEU A 186 2.33 5.97 -12.30
N ALA A 187 2.03 4.71 -11.99
CA ALA A 187 2.97 3.74 -11.44
C ALA A 187 3.27 2.68 -12.50
N ALA A 188 4.44 2.73 -13.07
CA ALA A 188 4.92 1.72 -14.03
C ALA A 188 5.87 0.77 -13.33
N GLU A 189 5.79 -0.52 -13.62
CA GLU A 189 6.77 -1.49 -13.14
C GLU A 189 8.18 -1.06 -13.55
N ARG A 190 9.14 -1.14 -12.63
CA ARG A 190 10.49 -0.64 -12.84
C ARG A 190 11.11 -1.23 -14.11
N GLY A 191 11.66 -0.34 -14.93
CA GLY A 191 12.23 -0.71 -16.24
C GLY A 191 11.23 -0.75 -17.39
N THR A 192 9.91 -0.69 -17.13
CA THR A 192 8.89 -0.65 -18.20
C THR A 192 8.41 0.77 -18.51
N ALA A 193 8.70 1.73 -17.64
CA ALA A 193 8.23 3.11 -17.77
C ALA A 193 8.59 3.75 -19.13
N PRO A 194 9.83 3.65 -19.66
CA PRO A 194 10.19 4.32 -20.93
C PRO A 194 9.35 3.85 -22.12
N ALA A 195 9.05 2.55 -22.20
CA ALA A 195 8.22 2.01 -23.27
C ALA A 195 6.78 2.51 -23.18
N LEU A 196 6.21 2.49 -21.97
CA LEU A 196 4.85 2.98 -21.74
C LEU A 196 4.73 4.47 -22.00
N GLU A 197 5.71 5.27 -21.53
CA GLU A 197 5.77 6.72 -21.76
C GLU A 197 5.76 7.06 -23.25
N ALA A 198 6.59 6.38 -24.05
CA ALA A 198 6.62 6.59 -25.51
C ALA A 198 5.27 6.30 -26.18
N GLU A 199 4.51 5.36 -25.64
CA GLU A 199 3.19 5.01 -26.16
C GLU A 199 2.09 6.01 -25.83
N ILE A 200 2.22 6.76 -24.73
CA ILE A 200 1.21 7.74 -24.25
C ILE A 200 1.63 9.19 -24.47
N ASP A 201 2.88 9.44 -24.90
CA ASP A 201 3.44 10.79 -25.09
C ASP A 201 2.57 11.70 -25.98
N ARG A 202 1.84 11.13 -26.92
CA ARG A 202 0.93 11.92 -27.78
C ARG A 202 -0.14 12.66 -26.96
N TYR A 203 -0.58 12.09 -25.85
CA TYR A 203 -1.74 12.59 -25.07
C TYR A 203 -1.35 13.26 -23.76
N PHE A 204 -0.14 12.97 -23.24
CA PHE A 204 0.28 13.41 -21.93
C PHE A 204 1.64 14.12 -21.95
N GLU A 205 1.73 15.16 -21.14
CA GLU A 205 3.00 15.66 -20.64
C GLU A 205 3.40 14.84 -19.42
N ILE A 206 4.63 14.34 -19.42
CA ILE A 206 5.14 13.40 -18.42
C ILE A 206 6.15 14.12 -17.54
N ASP A 207 5.83 14.27 -16.28
CA ASP A 207 6.70 14.89 -15.29
C ASP A 207 7.31 13.82 -14.37
N LYS A 208 8.64 13.68 -14.41
CA LYS A 208 9.42 12.71 -13.62
C LYS A 208 9.98 13.33 -12.32
N GLY A 209 9.54 14.52 -11.97
CA GLY A 209 10.12 15.34 -10.91
C GLY A 209 9.98 14.83 -9.47
N TYR A 210 9.36 13.68 -9.27
CA TYR A 210 9.29 13.05 -7.94
C TYR A 210 10.36 11.99 -7.79
N LYS A 211 11.51 12.41 -7.30
CA LYS A 211 12.51 11.52 -6.69
C LYS A 211 12.42 11.61 -5.17
#